data_f3faa8bfb60715778064882ef194eca4
#
_entry.id   f3faa8bfb60715778064882ef194eca4
#
_cell.length_a   1.000
_cell.length_b   1.000
_cell.length_c   1.000
_cell.angle_alpha   90.00
_cell.angle_beta   90.00
_cell.angle_gamma   90.00
#
_symmetry.space_group_name_H-M   'P 1'
#
loop_
_entity.id
_entity.type
_entity.pdbx_description
1 polymer ?
#
loop_
_entity_poly.entity_id
_entity_poly.type
_entity_poly.pdbx_seq_one_letter_code
_entity_poly.pdbx_strand_id
1 'polypeptide(L)' 'MTERNNKLDEISHQLNEHILAVKGTLELVDTSVTEEDLHELLLKAIDRMDIIQRLSNDMFGALKNCFDKMGEMKK' A
#
# COMPACT_ATOMS: atom_id res chain seq x y z
N MET A 1 2.63 -9.14 22.48
CA MET A 1 3.31 -9.15 21.17
C MET A 1 2.37 -9.50 20.03
N THR A 2 1.56 -10.55 20.21
CA THR A 2 0.57 -10.96 19.22
C THR A 2 -0.42 -9.85 18.89
N GLU A 3 -0.84 -9.10 19.92
CA GLU A 3 -1.77 -7.99 19.76
C GLU A 3 -1.21 -6.88 18.85
N ARG A 4 0.07 -6.56 19.04
CA ARG A 4 0.75 -5.54 18.25
C ARG A 4 0.86 -5.96 16.79
N ASN A 5 1.19 -7.23 16.54
CA ASN A 5 1.29 -7.74 15.19
C ASN A 5 -0.07 -7.80 14.52
N ASN A 6 -1.12 -8.16 15.25
CA ASN A 6 -2.47 -8.18 14.72
C ASN A 6 -2.94 -6.78 14.33
N LYS A 7 -2.62 -5.79 15.15
CA LYS A 7 -2.95 -4.40 14.86
C LYS A 7 -2.22 -3.92 13.60
N LEU A 8 -0.96 -4.30 13.50
CA LEU A 8 -0.14 -3.93 12.35
C LEU A 8 -0.70 -4.57 11.08
N ASP A 9 -1.09 -5.83 11.13
CA ASP A 9 -1.71 -6.52 10.00
C ASP A 9 -3.02 -5.86 9.60
N GLU A 10 -3.82 -5.45 10.56
CA GLU A 10 -5.09 -4.76 10.31
C GLU A 10 -4.85 -3.44 9.59
N ILE A 11 -3.91 -2.64 10.07
CA ILE A 11 -3.57 -1.36 9.46
C ILE A 11 -3.05 -1.57 8.04
N SER A 12 -2.17 -2.55 7.86
CA SER A 12 -1.62 -2.88 6.55
C SER A 12 -2.72 -3.27 5.56
N HIS A 13 -3.66 -4.08 6.02
CA HIS A 13 -4.78 -4.53 5.20
C HIS A 13 -5.67 -3.34 4.79
N GLN A 14 -5.99 -2.46 5.73
CA GLN A 14 -6.80 -1.28 5.47
C GLN A 14 -6.11 -0.34 4.49
N LEU A 15 -4.80 -0.13 4.68
CA LEU A 15 -4.04 0.73 3.79
C LEU A 15 -4.01 0.18 2.37
N ASN A 16 -3.80 -1.14 2.24
CA ASN A 16 -3.81 -1.78 0.93
C ASN A 16 -5.18 -1.68 0.26
N GLU A 17 -6.26 -1.78 1.03
CA GLU A 17 -7.61 -1.61 0.48
C GLU A 17 -7.80 -0.21 -0.10
N HIS A 18 -7.32 0.82 0.61
CA HIS A 18 -7.43 2.19 0.14
C HIS A 18 -6.56 2.43 -1.10
N ILE A 19 -5.37 1.87 -1.11
CA ILE A 19 -4.48 1.98 -2.27
C ILE A 19 -5.13 1.34 -3.50
N LEU A 20 -5.70 0.16 -3.34
CA LEU A 20 -6.37 -0.54 -4.44
C LEU A 20 -7.60 0.22 -4.92
N ALA A 21 -8.35 0.83 -3.99
CA ALA A 21 -9.52 1.62 -4.34
C ALA A 21 -9.15 2.85 -5.17
N VAL A 22 -8.10 3.56 -4.76
CA VAL A 22 -7.62 4.73 -5.51
C VAL A 22 -7.10 4.31 -6.88
N LYS A 23 -6.32 3.23 -6.92
CA LYS A 23 -5.79 2.72 -8.18
C LYS A 23 -6.93 2.34 -9.12
N GLY A 24 -7.95 1.63 -8.63
CA GLY A 24 -9.10 1.25 -9.42
C GLY A 24 -9.85 2.47 -9.96
N THR A 25 -10.00 3.50 -9.15
CA THR A 25 -10.64 4.75 -9.56
C THR A 25 -9.85 5.41 -10.70
N LEU A 26 -8.52 5.46 -10.56
CA LEU A 26 -7.66 6.04 -11.59
C LEU A 26 -7.77 5.25 -12.89
N GLU A 27 -7.84 3.93 -12.81
CA GLU A 27 -7.99 3.09 -13.99
C GLU A 27 -9.33 3.33 -14.68
N LEU A 28 -10.41 3.51 -13.90
CA LEU A 28 -11.72 3.82 -14.46
C LEU A 28 -11.74 5.18 -15.16
N VAL A 29 -11.13 6.18 -14.53
CA VAL A 29 -11.03 7.51 -15.14
C VAL A 29 -10.23 7.43 -16.44
N ASP A 30 -9.15 6.65 -16.43
CA ASP A 30 -8.30 6.50 -17.61
C ASP A 30 -9.06 5.93 -18.79
N THR A 31 -9.98 4.99 -18.57
CA THR A 31 -10.76 4.41 -19.65
C THR A 31 -11.73 5.41 -20.29
N SER A 32 -12.06 6.49 -19.57
CA SER A 32 -13.00 7.52 -20.04
C SER A 32 -12.29 8.69 -20.72
N VAL A 33 -10.97 8.75 -20.63
CA VAL A 33 -10.19 9.88 -21.11
C VAL A 33 -9.76 9.66 -22.55
N THR A 34 -9.99 10.68 -23.38
CA THR A 34 -9.61 10.63 -24.80
C THR A 34 -8.38 11.49 -25.09
N GLU A 35 -8.04 12.41 -24.20
CA GLU A 35 -6.86 13.26 -24.37
C GLU A 35 -5.60 12.49 -23.98
N GLU A 36 -4.62 12.48 -24.88
CA GLU A 36 -3.39 11.73 -24.71
C GLU A 36 -2.56 12.20 -23.52
N ASP A 37 -2.46 13.52 -23.34
CA ASP A 37 -1.69 14.09 -22.23
C ASP A 37 -2.26 13.68 -20.89
N LEU A 38 -3.57 13.68 -20.76
CA LEU A 38 -4.25 13.30 -19.53
C LEU A 38 -4.12 11.80 -19.28
N HIS A 39 -4.19 11.02 -20.37
CA HIS A 39 -3.97 9.58 -20.30
C HIS A 39 -2.58 9.26 -19.71
N GLU A 40 -1.55 9.95 -20.19
CA GLU A 40 -0.18 9.77 -19.71
C GLU A 40 -0.06 10.11 -18.22
N LEU A 41 -0.70 11.20 -17.78
CA LEU A 41 -0.69 11.58 -16.37
C LEU A 41 -1.36 10.52 -15.50
N LEU A 42 -2.47 9.97 -15.97
CA LEU A 42 -3.18 8.92 -15.24
C LEU A 42 -2.35 7.65 -15.14
N LEU A 43 -1.67 7.26 -16.22
CA LEU A 43 -0.79 6.10 -16.20
C LEU A 43 0.36 6.28 -15.20
N LYS A 44 0.91 7.49 -15.13
CA LYS A 44 1.95 7.81 -14.15
C LYS A 44 1.42 7.71 -12.73
N ALA A 45 0.20 8.18 -12.50
CA ALA A 45 -0.43 8.11 -11.18
C ALA A 45 -0.66 6.65 -10.76
N ILE A 46 -1.14 5.82 -11.68
CA ILE A 46 -1.36 4.39 -11.43
C ILE A 46 -0.03 3.72 -11.07
N ASP A 47 1.02 4.04 -11.82
CA ASP A 47 2.36 3.49 -11.57
C ASP A 47 2.86 3.89 -10.18
N ARG A 48 2.62 5.14 -9.78
CA ARG A 48 2.97 5.63 -8.44
C ARG A 48 2.22 4.87 -7.35
N MET A 49 0.96 4.53 -7.60
CA MET A 49 0.19 3.75 -6.62
C MET A 49 0.79 2.35 -6.44
N ASP A 50 1.28 1.74 -7.50
CA ASP A 50 1.96 0.44 -7.42
C ASP A 50 3.23 0.54 -6.58
N ILE A 51 4.00 1.61 -6.75
CA ILE A 51 5.21 1.85 -5.98
C ILE A 51 4.86 2.06 -4.50
N ILE A 52 3.84 2.85 -4.23
CA ILE A 52 3.38 3.12 -2.87
C ILE A 52 2.96 1.82 -2.19
N GLN A 53 2.24 0.97 -2.90
CA GLN A 53 1.80 -0.32 -2.37
C GLN A 53 2.98 -1.20 -1.99
N ARG A 54 3.99 -1.26 -2.85
CA ARG A 54 5.20 -2.04 -2.60
C ARG A 54 5.96 -1.52 -1.40
N LEU A 55 6.16 -0.21 -1.34
CA LEU A 55 6.86 0.42 -0.22
C LEU A 55 6.12 0.23 1.09
N SER A 56 4.80 0.34 1.04
CA SER A 56 3.96 0.13 2.22
C SER A 56 4.10 -1.30 2.75
N ASN A 57 4.05 -2.28 1.85
CA ASN A 57 4.21 -3.68 2.24
C ASN A 57 5.60 -3.95 2.82
N ASP A 58 6.63 -3.37 2.23
CA ASP A 58 8.00 -3.52 2.73
C ASP A 58 8.14 -2.89 4.12
N MET A 59 7.56 -1.74 4.32
CA MET A 59 7.59 -1.05 5.62
C MET A 59 6.90 -1.87 6.69
N PHE A 60 5.72 -2.39 6.40
CA PHE A 60 4.98 -3.20 7.37
C PHE A 60 5.70 -4.51 7.67
N GLY A 61 6.33 -5.11 6.67
CA GLY A 61 7.16 -6.29 6.89
C GLY A 61 8.33 -6.01 7.81
N ALA A 62 9.00 -4.88 7.61
CA ALA A 62 10.10 -4.47 8.47
C ALA A 62 9.64 -4.19 9.90
N LEU A 63 8.48 -3.56 10.05
CA LEU A 63 7.92 -3.29 11.38
C LEU A 63 7.57 -4.57 12.11
N LYS A 64 6.99 -5.54 11.42
CA LYS A 64 6.68 -6.85 12.03
C LYS A 64 7.94 -7.55 12.52
N ASN A 65 8.99 -7.53 11.69
CA ASN A 65 10.27 -8.12 12.09
C ASN A 65 10.85 -7.42 13.30
N CYS A 66 10.74 -6.09 13.33
CA CYS A 66 11.24 -5.30 14.45
C CYS A 66 10.51 -5.68 15.74
N PHE A 67 9.18 -5.79 15.69
CA PHE A 67 8.37 -6.14 16.84
C PHE A 67 8.66 -7.57 17.33
N ASP A 68 8.86 -8.48 16.39
CA ASP A 68 9.20 -9.87 16.73
C ASP A 68 10.54 -9.95 17.46
N LYS A 69 11.53 -9.20 16.98
CA LYS A 69 12.84 -9.14 17.62
C LYS A 69 12.77 -8.52 18.99
N MET A 70 11.96 -7.49 19.16
CA MET A 70 11.75 -6.86 20.45
C MET A 70 11.14 -7.86 21.45
N GLY A 71 10.22 -8.67 20.97
CA GLY A 71 9.62 -9.72 21.80
C GLY A 71 10.65 -10.75 22.26
N GLU A 72 11.55 -11.15 21.36
CA GLU A 72 12.61 -12.09 21.67
C GLU A 72 13.58 -11.51 22.69
N MET A 73 13.90 -10.25 22.57
CA MET A 73 14.84 -9.58 23.47
C MET A 73 14.31 -9.42 24.88
N LYS A 74 13.00 -9.44 25.05
CA LYS A 74 12.37 -9.27 26.35
C LYS A 74 12.37 -10.54 27.20
N LYS A 75 12.73 -11.62 26.63
CA LYS A 75 12.84 -12.87 27.36
C LYS A 75 14.11 -12.88 28.20
#